data_f8fc4a11eee585c5fd7531021fba2fed
#
_entry.id   f8fc4a11eee585c5fd7531021fba2fed
#
_cell.length_a   1.000
_cell.length_b   1.000
_cell.length_c   1.000
_cell.angle_alpha   90.00
_cell.angle_beta   90.00
_cell.angle_gamma   90.00
#
_symmetry.space_group_name_H-M   'P 1'
#
loop_
_entity.id
_entity.type
_entity.pdbx_description
1 polymer ?
#
loop_
_entity_poly.entity_id
_entity_poly.type
_entity_poly.pdbx_seq_one_letter_code
_entity_poly.pdbx_strand_id
1 'polypeptide(L)'
;MAVDLLGGDQAPAVVVDGALRAVQDDPTLHLTLVGPAEASDAVLAALHPAQRHRITAVLGGSAVQAVADGLADAALSAGDTGITVVSAARVLGRWPGVRRPPLAAVLPTVAGRLVLLDVGSTVDPDEQTLAVHARLGAAYAAAVHDIPTPRVGLLTIGTELGKGDRLRRAVPALLADRPLPAGARYTGLVEGGDVVLGHGVDVVVTDGFTGNVLLKALETTYARSGHGAAPTPRAAVLLGVGGTVVVCHGSATGADLAGGIAFTAHLHRRSALAAIVDLLTYNEVSHE
;
A
#
# COMPACT_ATOMS: atom_id res chain seq x y z
N MET A 1 -11.65 0.75 -12.54
CA MET A 1 -11.12 0.39 -11.21
C MET A 1 -12.24 -0.08 -10.31
N ALA A 2 -12.08 -1.18 -9.57
CA ALA A 2 -13.05 -1.72 -8.63
C ALA A 2 -12.89 -1.08 -7.24
N VAL A 3 -14.01 -0.73 -6.60
CA VAL A 3 -14.07 -0.18 -5.24
C VAL A 3 -15.06 -1.00 -4.43
N ASP A 4 -14.62 -1.49 -3.26
CA ASP A 4 -15.45 -2.23 -2.32
C ASP A 4 -16.51 -1.30 -1.71
N LEU A 5 -17.78 -1.50 -2.09
CA LEU A 5 -18.89 -0.65 -1.69
C LEU A 5 -19.20 -0.71 -0.19
N LEU A 6 -18.91 -1.83 0.45
CA LEU A 6 -19.14 -2.03 1.87
C LEU A 6 -17.87 -1.93 2.73
N GLY A 7 -16.74 -1.54 2.12
CA GLY A 7 -15.50 -1.33 2.84
C GLY A 7 -15.52 -0.04 3.65
N GLY A 8 -15.41 -0.16 4.98
CA GLY A 8 -15.30 0.99 5.89
C GLY A 8 -16.44 1.09 6.90
N ASP A 9 -16.16 1.80 7.99
CA ASP A 9 -17.04 1.91 9.16
C ASP A 9 -18.38 2.63 8.86
N GLN A 10 -18.36 3.50 7.83
CA GLN A 10 -19.53 4.30 7.41
C GLN A 10 -19.98 3.97 5.97
N ALA A 11 -19.62 2.78 5.48
CA ALA A 11 -20.08 2.31 4.18
C ALA A 11 -21.60 2.06 4.19
N PRO A 12 -22.31 2.18 3.04
CA PRO A 12 -21.78 2.52 1.72
C PRO A 12 -21.61 4.04 1.48
N ALA A 13 -22.18 4.89 2.34
CA ALA A 13 -22.29 6.33 2.09
C ALA A 13 -20.92 7.01 1.89
N VAL A 14 -19.94 6.69 2.73
CA VAL A 14 -18.59 7.25 2.64
C VAL A 14 -17.86 6.80 1.36
N VAL A 15 -18.11 5.56 0.91
CA VAL A 15 -17.52 5.04 -0.33
C VAL A 15 -18.09 5.76 -1.55
N VAL A 16 -19.38 6.03 -1.54
CA VAL A 16 -20.06 6.79 -2.60
C VAL A 16 -19.55 8.23 -2.65
N ASP A 17 -19.43 8.90 -1.51
CA ASP A 17 -18.87 10.26 -1.45
C ASP A 17 -17.43 10.28 -2.01
N GLY A 18 -16.58 9.33 -1.62
CA GLY A 18 -15.24 9.19 -2.16
C GLY A 18 -15.19 8.94 -3.66
N ALA A 19 -16.05 8.05 -4.16
CA ALA A 19 -16.17 7.75 -5.58
C ALA A 19 -16.61 8.97 -6.40
N LEU A 20 -17.60 9.71 -5.91
CA LEU A 20 -18.11 10.92 -6.57
C LEU A 20 -17.04 12.01 -6.66
N ARG A 21 -16.30 12.26 -5.57
CA ARG A 21 -15.17 13.20 -5.56
C ARG A 21 -14.10 12.79 -6.56
N ALA A 22 -13.70 11.51 -6.54
CA ALA A 22 -12.64 11.01 -7.42
C ALA A 22 -13.00 11.15 -8.91
N VAL A 23 -14.24 10.83 -9.33
CA VAL A 23 -14.66 11.00 -10.73
C VAL A 23 -14.89 12.46 -11.11
N GLN A 24 -15.14 13.34 -10.15
CA GLN A 24 -15.22 14.77 -10.37
C GLN A 24 -13.83 15.36 -10.63
N ASP A 25 -12.83 14.96 -9.84
CA ASP A 25 -11.47 15.46 -9.94
C ASP A 25 -10.70 14.86 -11.15
N ASP A 26 -11.05 13.64 -11.55
CA ASP A 26 -10.43 12.96 -12.69
C ASP A 26 -11.49 12.51 -13.72
N PRO A 27 -11.63 13.26 -14.84
CA PRO A 27 -12.63 12.95 -15.85
C PRO A 27 -12.36 11.67 -16.65
N THR A 28 -11.17 11.09 -16.56
CA THR A 28 -10.79 9.84 -17.26
C THR A 28 -11.05 8.59 -16.40
N LEU A 29 -11.44 8.77 -15.15
CA LEU A 29 -11.62 7.68 -14.22
C LEU A 29 -12.99 7.01 -14.39
N HIS A 30 -12.99 5.69 -14.47
CA HIS A 30 -14.18 4.84 -14.43
C HIS A 30 -14.12 3.94 -13.20
N LEU A 31 -15.20 3.93 -12.42
CA LEU A 31 -15.31 3.16 -11.19
C LEU A 31 -16.37 2.07 -11.30
N THR A 32 -16.07 0.92 -10.74
CA THR A 32 -16.99 -0.20 -10.57
C THR A 32 -17.17 -0.44 -9.08
N LEU A 33 -18.31 -0.09 -8.53
CA LEU A 33 -18.67 -0.36 -7.15
C LEU A 33 -19.03 -1.84 -7.02
N VAL A 34 -18.36 -2.55 -6.12
CA VAL A 34 -18.57 -3.99 -5.93
C VAL A 34 -19.24 -4.22 -4.58
N GLY A 35 -20.42 -4.83 -4.59
CA GLY A 35 -21.20 -5.06 -3.37
C GLY A 35 -22.50 -5.80 -3.61
N PRO A 36 -23.34 -5.99 -2.58
CA PRO A 36 -24.64 -6.62 -2.71
C PRO A 36 -25.61 -5.76 -3.54
N ALA A 37 -26.56 -6.41 -4.22
CA ALA A 37 -27.51 -5.77 -5.12
C ALA A 37 -28.24 -4.58 -4.47
N GLU A 38 -28.77 -4.78 -3.27
CA GLU A 38 -29.57 -3.78 -2.56
C GLU A 38 -28.79 -2.46 -2.32
N ALA A 39 -27.52 -2.57 -1.93
CA ALA A 39 -26.65 -1.40 -1.73
C ALA A 39 -26.28 -0.74 -3.07
N SER A 40 -26.01 -1.54 -4.09
CA SER A 40 -25.62 -1.06 -5.43
C SER A 40 -26.78 -0.34 -6.11
N ASP A 41 -27.98 -0.89 -6.07
CA ASP A 41 -29.18 -0.32 -6.70
C ASP A 41 -29.56 1.03 -6.06
N ALA A 42 -29.50 1.11 -4.73
CA ALA A 42 -29.77 2.36 -4.00
C ALA A 42 -28.78 3.48 -4.41
N VAL A 43 -27.50 3.13 -4.54
CA VAL A 43 -26.46 4.08 -4.97
C VAL A 43 -26.67 4.51 -6.41
N LEU A 44 -26.85 3.57 -7.34
CA LEU A 44 -27.04 3.88 -8.75
C LEU A 44 -28.30 4.73 -8.99
N ALA A 45 -29.37 4.48 -8.24
CA ALA A 45 -30.59 5.28 -8.31
C ALA A 45 -30.35 6.74 -7.87
N ALA A 46 -29.49 6.97 -6.88
CA ALA A 46 -29.16 8.28 -6.34
C ALA A 46 -28.18 9.08 -7.22
N LEU A 47 -27.43 8.43 -8.14
CA LEU A 47 -26.47 9.11 -9.00
C LEU A 47 -27.14 10.01 -10.04
N HIS A 48 -26.58 11.19 -10.23
CA HIS A 48 -26.98 12.06 -11.36
C HIS A 48 -26.70 11.37 -12.70
N PRO A 49 -27.54 11.51 -13.74
CA PRO A 49 -27.34 10.88 -15.06
C PRO A 49 -25.94 11.07 -15.64
N ALA A 50 -25.34 12.23 -15.45
CA ALA A 50 -23.97 12.54 -15.92
C ALA A 50 -22.87 11.71 -15.22
N GLN A 51 -23.14 11.09 -14.09
CA GLN A 51 -22.20 10.27 -13.31
C GLN A 51 -22.34 8.77 -13.62
N ARG A 52 -23.55 8.33 -14.03
CA ARG A 52 -23.87 6.91 -14.26
C ARG A 52 -23.04 6.26 -15.37
N HIS A 53 -22.52 7.01 -16.32
CA HIS A 53 -21.69 6.46 -17.38
C HIS A 53 -20.24 6.16 -16.91
N ARG A 54 -19.82 6.71 -15.77
CA ARG A 54 -18.48 6.51 -15.19
C ARG A 54 -18.47 5.73 -13.88
N ILE A 55 -19.64 5.57 -13.26
CA ILE A 55 -19.80 4.76 -12.04
C ILE A 55 -20.81 3.66 -12.35
N THR A 56 -20.33 2.42 -12.36
CA THR A 56 -21.11 1.21 -12.55
C THR A 56 -21.11 0.38 -11.28
N ALA A 57 -21.91 -0.66 -11.22
CA ALA A 57 -21.91 -1.62 -10.12
C ALA A 57 -21.78 -3.05 -10.63
N VAL A 58 -21.09 -3.87 -9.84
CA VAL A 58 -21.01 -5.33 -10.00
C VAL A 58 -21.60 -5.97 -8.75
N LEU A 59 -22.54 -6.88 -8.96
CA LEU A 59 -23.27 -7.54 -7.89
C LEU A 59 -22.52 -8.75 -7.35
N GLY A 60 -22.21 -8.73 -6.05
CA GLY A 60 -21.51 -9.81 -5.37
C GLY A 60 -20.00 -9.81 -5.64
N GLY A 61 -19.31 -10.76 -5.00
CA GLY A 61 -17.85 -10.87 -5.10
C GLY A 61 -17.09 -9.81 -4.26
N SER A 62 -15.86 -9.56 -4.62
CA SER A 62 -15.01 -8.53 -4.00
C SER A 62 -14.35 -7.67 -5.08
N ALA A 63 -13.87 -6.47 -4.69
CA ALA A 63 -13.13 -5.61 -5.61
C ALA A 63 -11.88 -6.31 -6.19
N VAL A 64 -11.24 -7.18 -5.41
CA VAL A 64 -10.10 -8.00 -5.84
C VAL A 64 -10.53 -9.05 -6.87
N GLN A 65 -11.69 -9.70 -6.68
CA GLN A 65 -12.22 -10.67 -7.64
C GLN A 65 -12.54 -9.99 -8.98
N ALA A 66 -13.11 -8.78 -8.94
CA ALA A 66 -13.37 -8.02 -10.17
C ALA A 66 -12.09 -7.72 -10.99
N VAL A 67 -10.95 -7.57 -10.33
CA VAL A 67 -9.65 -7.44 -11.02
C VAL A 67 -9.24 -8.77 -11.64
N ALA A 68 -9.37 -9.88 -10.93
CA ALA A 68 -9.01 -11.20 -11.46
C ALA A 68 -9.88 -11.60 -12.66
N ASP A 69 -11.14 -11.21 -12.66
CA ASP A 69 -12.10 -11.49 -13.74
C ASP A 69 -11.92 -10.52 -14.94
N GLY A 70 -10.96 -9.58 -14.87
CA GLY A 70 -10.72 -8.60 -15.93
C GLY A 70 -11.80 -7.51 -16.03
N LEU A 71 -12.65 -7.37 -15.04
CA LEU A 71 -13.71 -6.34 -14.99
C LEU A 71 -13.19 -4.99 -14.51
N ALA A 72 -11.99 -4.97 -13.94
CA ALA A 72 -11.30 -3.76 -13.49
C ALA A 72 -9.79 -3.94 -13.50
N ASP A 73 -9.05 -2.84 -13.65
CA ASP A 73 -7.59 -2.83 -13.75
C ASP A 73 -6.91 -2.79 -12.37
N ALA A 74 -7.62 -2.32 -11.36
CA ALA A 74 -7.10 -2.17 -10.00
C ALA A 74 -8.24 -2.22 -8.98
N ALA A 75 -7.93 -2.55 -7.73
CA ALA A 75 -8.88 -2.65 -6.63
C ALA A 75 -8.53 -1.72 -5.47
N LEU A 76 -9.57 -1.15 -4.85
CA LEU A 76 -9.49 -0.44 -3.58
C LEU A 76 -10.54 -0.98 -2.61
N SER A 77 -10.13 -1.21 -1.36
CA SER A 77 -11.02 -1.56 -0.25
C SER A 77 -10.64 -0.80 1.01
N ALA A 78 -11.65 -0.36 1.76
CA ALA A 78 -11.49 0.12 3.14
C ALA A 78 -12.10 -0.88 4.15
N GLY A 79 -12.36 -2.11 3.71
CA GLY A 79 -12.81 -3.20 4.56
C GLY A 79 -11.71 -3.83 5.39
N ASP A 80 -11.97 -5.04 5.90
CA ASP A 80 -11.00 -5.79 6.70
C ASP A 80 -9.71 -6.06 5.90
N THR A 81 -8.61 -5.56 6.44
CA THR A 81 -7.28 -5.67 5.83
C THR A 81 -6.86 -7.12 5.63
N GLY A 82 -7.08 -7.97 6.63
CA GLY A 82 -6.69 -9.39 6.57
C GLY A 82 -7.46 -10.15 5.49
N ILE A 83 -8.76 -9.90 5.39
CA ILE A 83 -9.62 -10.50 4.34
C ILE A 83 -9.15 -10.02 2.97
N THR A 84 -8.89 -8.74 2.80
CA THR A 84 -8.44 -8.16 1.52
C THR A 84 -7.09 -8.74 1.09
N VAL A 85 -6.11 -8.81 2.00
CA VAL A 85 -4.77 -9.39 1.74
C VAL A 85 -4.85 -10.87 1.37
N VAL A 86 -5.62 -11.67 2.14
CA VAL A 86 -5.78 -13.11 1.87
C VAL A 86 -6.49 -13.33 0.54
N SER A 87 -7.54 -12.56 0.25
CA SER A 87 -8.25 -12.61 -1.02
C SER A 87 -7.31 -12.28 -2.19
N ALA A 88 -6.55 -11.18 -2.10
CA ALA A 88 -5.61 -10.79 -3.14
C ALA A 88 -4.53 -11.85 -3.39
N ALA A 89 -3.93 -12.38 -2.33
CA ALA A 89 -2.91 -13.42 -2.44
C ALA A 89 -3.44 -14.72 -3.06
N ARG A 90 -4.72 -15.04 -2.83
CA ARG A 90 -5.37 -16.26 -3.34
C ARG A 90 -5.86 -16.09 -4.77
N VAL A 91 -6.48 -14.98 -5.09
CA VAL A 91 -7.22 -14.76 -6.34
C VAL A 91 -6.30 -14.21 -7.44
N LEU A 92 -5.45 -13.22 -7.11
CA LEU A 92 -4.50 -12.64 -8.06
C LEU A 92 -3.17 -13.39 -8.10
N GLY A 93 -2.94 -14.30 -7.14
CA GLY A 93 -1.65 -14.96 -6.98
C GLY A 93 -0.58 -14.06 -6.35
N ARG A 94 0.49 -14.69 -5.88
CA ARG A 94 1.67 -14.03 -5.30
C ARG A 94 2.82 -14.06 -6.29
N TRP A 95 3.66 -13.06 -6.25
CA TRP A 95 4.90 -13.09 -7.02
C TRP A 95 5.84 -14.20 -6.53
N PRO A 96 6.72 -14.72 -7.40
CA PRO A 96 7.73 -15.71 -7.01
C PRO A 96 8.53 -15.24 -5.78
N GLY A 97 8.76 -16.11 -4.83
CA GLY A 97 9.48 -15.81 -3.60
C GLY A 97 8.70 -15.00 -2.54
N VAL A 98 7.55 -14.44 -2.85
CA VAL A 98 6.73 -13.68 -1.89
C VAL A 98 5.72 -14.59 -1.21
N ARG A 99 6.02 -15.03 0.02
CA ARG A 99 5.08 -15.84 0.81
C ARG A 99 4.03 -15.01 1.54
N ARG A 100 4.42 -13.82 1.98
CA ARG A 100 3.62 -12.87 2.76
C ARG A 100 3.71 -11.50 2.09
N PRO A 101 2.74 -11.12 1.25
CA PRO A 101 2.68 -9.81 0.61
C PRO A 101 2.57 -8.68 1.65
N PRO A 102 3.48 -7.69 1.68
CA PRO A 102 3.39 -6.58 2.64
C PRO A 102 2.49 -5.45 2.14
N LEU A 103 1.93 -4.71 3.08
CA LEU A 103 1.32 -3.40 2.84
C LEU A 103 2.39 -2.31 3.00
N ALA A 104 2.51 -1.46 1.97
CA ALA A 104 3.42 -0.33 1.96
C ALA A 104 2.65 1.00 1.99
N ALA A 105 2.92 1.82 2.99
CA ALA A 105 2.40 3.18 3.12
C ALA A 105 3.50 4.20 2.84
N VAL A 106 3.12 5.36 2.29
CA VAL A 106 4.03 6.49 2.08
C VAL A 106 3.74 7.56 3.12
N LEU A 107 4.76 7.90 3.90
CA LEU A 107 4.68 8.89 4.95
C LEU A 107 5.36 10.20 4.52
N PRO A 108 4.78 11.36 4.82
CA PRO A 108 5.51 12.62 4.76
C PRO A 108 6.52 12.65 5.91
N THR A 109 7.71 13.16 5.62
CA THR A 109 8.79 13.33 6.60
C THR A 109 9.38 14.74 6.49
N VAL A 110 10.21 15.13 7.44
CA VAL A 110 10.91 16.42 7.36
C VAL A 110 11.80 16.50 6.11
N ALA A 111 12.43 15.38 5.72
CA ALA A 111 13.29 15.30 4.55
C ALA A 111 12.55 15.07 3.21
N GLY A 112 11.21 14.88 3.23
CA GLY A 112 10.41 14.62 2.04
C GLY A 112 9.39 13.51 2.25
N ARG A 113 9.65 12.32 1.75
CA ARG A 113 8.77 11.15 1.88
C ARG A 113 9.55 9.90 2.23
N LEU A 114 8.88 8.96 2.88
CA LEU A 114 9.44 7.68 3.30
C LEU A 114 8.41 6.55 3.04
N VAL A 115 8.88 5.42 2.57
CA VAL A 115 8.06 4.20 2.45
C VAL A 115 8.20 3.39 3.73
N LEU A 116 7.08 3.16 4.43
CA LEU A 116 7.01 2.28 5.59
C LEU A 116 6.31 0.97 5.21
N LEU A 117 6.95 -0.17 5.45
CA LEU A 117 6.36 -1.49 5.25
C LEU A 117 6.95 -2.53 6.23
N ASP A 118 6.21 -3.50 6.71
CA ASP A 118 4.79 -3.81 6.54
C ASP A 118 3.94 -2.98 7.52
N VAL A 119 2.78 -2.50 7.04
CA VAL A 119 1.88 -1.70 7.89
C VAL A 119 0.57 -2.42 8.26
N GLY A 120 0.60 -3.76 8.27
CA GLY A 120 -0.55 -4.49 8.81
C GLY A 120 -0.95 -5.79 8.09
N SER A 121 -0.17 -6.26 7.14
CA SER A 121 -0.44 -7.53 6.45
C SER A 121 0.05 -8.74 7.23
N THR A 122 1.27 -8.71 7.78
CA THR A 122 1.92 -9.84 8.44
C THR A 122 2.39 -9.44 9.84
N VAL A 123 1.63 -9.85 10.85
CA VAL A 123 1.87 -9.47 12.25
C VAL A 123 3.16 -10.10 12.82
N ASP A 124 3.41 -11.36 12.48
CA ASP A 124 4.58 -12.13 12.96
C ASP A 124 5.32 -12.76 11.75
N PRO A 125 6.20 -11.99 11.09
CA PRO A 125 7.02 -12.48 10.00
C PRO A 125 8.24 -13.26 10.49
N ASP A 126 8.78 -14.13 9.63
CA ASP A 126 10.13 -14.66 9.78
C ASP A 126 11.18 -13.73 9.14
N GLU A 127 12.46 -14.02 9.35
CA GLU A 127 13.58 -13.21 8.86
C GLU A 127 13.60 -13.12 7.33
N GLN A 128 13.29 -14.20 6.65
CA GLN A 128 13.24 -14.26 5.17
C GLN A 128 12.13 -13.37 4.64
N THR A 129 10.98 -13.34 5.32
CA THR A 129 9.86 -12.45 4.97
C THR A 129 10.28 -10.99 5.06
N LEU A 130 10.95 -10.56 6.14
CA LEU A 130 11.42 -9.18 6.26
C LEU A 130 12.49 -8.82 5.21
N ALA A 131 13.38 -9.77 4.88
CA ALA A 131 14.36 -9.57 3.81
C ALA A 131 13.68 -9.40 2.43
N VAL A 132 12.62 -10.17 2.15
CA VAL A 132 11.79 -10.00 0.94
C VAL A 132 11.06 -8.65 0.96
N HIS A 133 10.51 -8.24 2.11
CA HIS A 133 9.87 -6.92 2.25
C HIS A 133 10.85 -5.78 1.96
N ALA A 134 12.10 -5.87 2.41
CA ALA A 134 13.15 -4.89 2.09
C ALA A 134 13.38 -4.76 0.58
N ARG A 135 13.46 -5.89 -0.14
CA ARG A 135 13.59 -5.91 -1.61
C ARG A 135 12.37 -5.27 -2.30
N LEU A 136 11.15 -5.65 -1.87
CA LEU A 136 9.91 -5.08 -2.41
C LEU A 136 9.81 -3.57 -2.15
N GLY A 137 10.14 -3.13 -0.95
CA GLY A 137 10.14 -1.71 -0.58
C GLY A 137 11.16 -0.89 -1.38
N ALA A 138 12.37 -1.42 -1.60
CA ALA A 138 13.39 -0.77 -2.41
C ALA A 138 12.94 -0.63 -3.87
N ALA A 139 12.44 -1.72 -4.49
CA ALA A 139 11.92 -1.68 -5.85
C ALA A 139 10.73 -0.71 -5.99
N TYR A 140 9.82 -0.70 -5.01
CA TYR A 140 8.68 0.22 -4.97
C TYR A 140 9.12 1.68 -4.86
N ALA A 141 10.06 2.00 -3.97
CA ALA A 141 10.59 3.35 -3.82
C ALA A 141 11.26 3.85 -5.10
N ALA A 142 12.01 2.99 -5.78
CA ALA A 142 12.65 3.33 -7.05
C ALA A 142 11.64 3.52 -8.18
N ALA A 143 10.72 2.56 -8.37
CA ALA A 143 9.80 2.54 -9.51
C ALA A 143 8.69 3.61 -9.41
N VAL A 144 8.20 3.90 -8.20
CA VAL A 144 7.02 4.74 -7.99
C VAL A 144 7.35 6.14 -7.47
N HIS A 145 8.42 6.25 -6.69
CA HIS A 145 8.81 7.52 -6.07
C HIS A 145 10.07 8.14 -6.68
N ASP A 146 10.58 7.54 -7.76
CA ASP A 146 11.73 8.03 -8.52
C ASP A 146 12.99 8.21 -7.63
N ILE A 147 13.19 7.30 -6.65
CA ILE A 147 14.38 7.27 -5.79
C ILE A 147 15.39 6.30 -6.40
N PRO A 148 16.43 6.78 -7.08
CA PRO A 148 17.27 5.91 -7.93
C PRO A 148 18.12 4.89 -7.16
N THR A 149 18.48 5.19 -5.90
CA THR A 149 19.27 4.32 -5.02
C THR A 149 18.71 4.36 -3.60
N PRO A 150 17.58 3.68 -3.34
CA PRO A 150 16.89 3.77 -2.06
C PRO A 150 17.76 3.32 -0.88
N ARG A 151 17.70 4.05 0.22
CA ARG A 151 18.30 3.72 1.50
C ARG A 151 17.30 2.96 2.34
N VAL A 152 17.62 1.72 2.69
CA VAL A 152 16.70 0.80 3.37
C VAL A 152 17.15 0.61 4.82
N GLY A 153 16.30 0.94 5.78
CA GLY A 153 16.51 0.72 7.21
C GLY A 153 15.58 -0.34 7.77
N LEU A 154 16.00 -1.01 8.85
CA LEU A 154 15.18 -1.94 9.61
C LEU A 154 14.78 -1.27 10.94
N LEU A 155 13.49 -1.11 11.18
CA LEU A 155 12.96 -0.45 12.37
C LEU A 155 13.33 -1.23 13.64
N THR A 156 13.82 -0.52 14.65
CA THR A 156 14.26 -1.06 15.93
C THR A 156 13.91 -0.12 17.10
N ILE A 157 14.14 -0.58 18.33
CA ILE A 157 13.96 0.17 19.56
C ILE A 157 15.25 0.89 20.02
N GLY A 158 16.36 0.66 19.36
CA GLY A 158 17.68 1.25 19.63
C GLY A 158 18.70 0.69 18.66
N THR A 159 19.70 1.48 18.29
CA THR A 159 20.71 1.13 17.26
C THR A 159 21.98 0.50 17.86
N GLU A 160 22.10 0.42 19.18
CA GLU A 160 23.27 -0.15 19.84
C GLU A 160 23.36 -1.66 19.61
N LEU A 161 24.57 -2.17 19.61
CA LEU A 161 24.85 -3.59 19.40
C LEU A 161 24.05 -4.49 20.37
N GLY A 162 23.31 -5.44 19.80
CA GLY A 162 22.50 -6.39 20.58
C GLY A 162 21.09 -5.91 20.92
N LYS A 163 20.71 -4.67 20.60
CA LYS A 163 19.34 -4.19 20.74
C LYS A 163 18.38 -4.84 19.72
N GLY A 164 17.10 -4.72 20.02
CA GLY A 164 16.04 -5.31 19.23
C GLY A 164 15.77 -6.79 19.57
N ASP A 165 14.77 -7.32 18.93
CA ASP A 165 14.34 -8.70 19.07
C ASP A 165 15.17 -9.68 18.18
N ARG A 166 14.69 -10.92 18.06
CA ARG A 166 15.32 -11.96 17.23
C ARG A 166 15.44 -11.50 15.76
N LEU A 167 14.39 -10.88 15.21
CA LEU A 167 14.37 -10.45 13.82
C LEU A 167 15.40 -9.34 13.55
N ARG A 168 15.47 -8.33 14.45
CA ARG A 168 16.41 -7.20 14.33
C ARG A 168 17.87 -7.64 14.43
N ARG A 169 18.13 -8.79 15.05
CA ARG A 169 19.47 -9.39 15.11
C ARG A 169 19.81 -10.27 13.91
N ALA A 170 18.81 -10.92 13.30
CA ALA A 170 19.04 -11.88 12.21
C ALA A 170 18.95 -11.25 10.81
N VAL A 171 17.99 -10.34 10.57
CA VAL A 171 17.73 -9.75 9.25
C VAL A 171 18.91 -8.97 8.67
N PRO A 172 19.72 -8.20 9.45
CA PRO A 172 20.87 -7.49 8.91
C PRO A 172 21.85 -8.34 8.12
N ALA A 173 22.15 -9.57 8.58
CA ALA A 173 23.03 -10.50 7.87
C ALA A 173 22.44 -10.92 6.53
N LEU A 174 21.11 -11.19 6.47
CA LEU A 174 20.43 -11.56 5.23
C LEU A 174 20.39 -10.42 4.20
N LEU A 175 20.33 -9.17 4.67
CA LEU A 175 20.35 -7.99 3.80
C LEU A 175 21.74 -7.65 3.31
N ALA A 176 22.79 -7.98 4.08
CA ALA A 176 24.19 -7.80 3.66
C ALA A 176 24.61 -8.81 2.59
N ASP A 177 24.08 -10.04 2.64
CA ASP A 177 24.44 -11.14 1.73
C ASP A 177 23.81 -11.03 0.33
N ARG A 178 22.76 -10.23 0.18
CA ARG A 178 22.02 -10.15 -1.09
C ARG A 178 21.87 -8.71 -1.53
N PRO A 179 22.24 -8.40 -2.79
CA PRO A 179 22.05 -7.06 -3.33
C PRO A 179 20.55 -6.71 -3.36
N LEU A 180 20.24 -5.50 -2.93
CA LEU A 180 18.91 -4.93 -3.05
C LEU A 180 18.68 -4.40 -4.47
N PRO A 181 17.44 -4.43 -4.99
CA PRO A 181 17.12 -3.93 -6.33
C PRO A 181 17.39 -2.43 -6.46
N ALA A 182 17.52 -1.95 -7.71
CA ALA A 182 17.77 -0.55 -8.05
C ALA A 182 19.03 0.07 -7.39
N GLY A 183 20.05 -0.76 -7.10
CA GLY A 183 21.25 -0.29 -6.40
C GLY A 183 20.99 0.20 -4.97
N ALA A 184 19.85 -0.15 -4.39
CA ALA A 184 19.48 0.21 -3.03
C ALA A 184 20.52 -0.31 -2.02
N ARG A 185 20.67 0.39 -0.90
CA ARG A 185 21.62 0.04 0.15
C ARG A 185 20.92 -0.15 1.48
N TYR A 186 21.28 -1.21 2.17
CA TYR A 186 20.90 -1.36 3.57
C TYR A 186 21.73 -0.39 4.42
N THR A 187 21.07 0.49 5.16
CA THR A 187 21.71 1.54 5.97
C THR A 187 21.77 1.22 7.45
N GLY A 188 21.28 0.04 7.84
CA GLY A 188 21.32 -0.42 9.22
C GLY A 188 19.98 -0.32 9.94
N LEU A 189 20.07 -0.35 11.27
CA LEU A 189 18.91 -0.20 12.16
C LEU A 189 18.51 1.28 12.24
N VAL A 190 17.20 1.55 12.27
CA VAL A 190 16.62 2.89 12.38
C VAL A 190 15.58 2.93 13.48
N GLU A 191 15.43 4.05 14.15
CA GLU A 191 14.48 4.24 15.24
C GLU A 191 13.21 4.98 14.77
N GLY A 192 12.19 5.02 15.63
CA GLY A 192 10.95 5.73 15.30
C GLY A 192 11.14 7.22 14.99
N GLY A 193 12.14 7.86 15.58
CA GLY A 193 12.53 9.24 15.27
C GLY A 193 12.99 9.41 13.81
N ASP A 194 13.74 8.46 13.29
CA ASP A 194 14.25 8.49 11.91
C ASP A 194 13.10 8.37 10.89
N VAL A 195 12.02 7.65 11.25
CA VAL A 195 10.81 7.55 10.43
C VAL A 195 10.13 8.92 10.28
N VAL A 196 10.11 9.72 11.34
CA VAL A 196 9.52 11.08 11.30
C VAL A 196 10.42 12.05 10.54
N LEU A 197 11.73 11.96 10.76
CA LEU A 197 12.70 12.87 10.14
C LEU A 197 12.97 12.53 8.67
N GLY A 198 13.02 11.25 8.32
CA GLY A 198 13.37 10.78 6.97
C GLY A 198 14.82 11.02 6.58
N HIS A 199 15.67 11.40 7.54
CA HIS A 199 17.08 11.66 7.27
C HIS A 199 17.85 10.34 7.17
N GLY A 200 18.56 10.14 6.05
CA GLY A 200 19.40 8.95 5.88
C GLY A 200 18.65 7.66 5.51
N VAL A 201 17.33 7.68 5.38
CA VAL A 201 16.49 6.51 5.04
C VAL A 201 15.33 6.90 4.15
N ASP A 202 15.01 6.06 3.17
CA ASP A 202 13.92 6.25 2.21
C ASP A 202 12.85 5.15 2.34
N VAL A 203 13.27 3.98 2.84
CA VAL A 203 12.43 2.80 3.04
C VAL A 203 12.70 2.24 4.44
N VAL A 204 11.67 2.12 5.25
CA VAL A 204 11.76 1.48 6.58
C VAL A 204 10.94 0.21 6.59
N VAL A 205 11.59 -0.90 6.94
CA VAL A 205 11.00 -2.23 7.03
C VAL A 205 10.74 -2.60 8.47
N THR A 206 9.59 -3.19 8.73
CA THR A 206 9.20 -3.70 10.05
C THR A 206 8.19 -4.85 9.92
N ASP A 207 7.84 -5.49 11.03
CA ASP A 207 6.68 -6.39 11.10
C ASP A 207 5.37 -5.58 11.03
N GLY A 208 4.30 -6.24 10.57
CA GLY A 208 3.02 -5.57 10.34
C GLY A 208 2.33 -5.08 11.63
N PHE A 209 2.62 -5.68 12.78
CA PHE A 209 2.08 -5.17 14.05
C PHE A 209 2.71 -3.82 14.42
N THR A 210 4.03 -3.78 14.47
CA THR A 210 4.79 -2.55 14.78
C THR A 210 4.50 -1.45 13.76
N GLY A 211 4.51 -1.79 12.46
CA GLY A 211 4.25 -0.82 11.40
C GLY A 211 2.84 -0.25 11.44
N ASN A 212 1.82 -1.06 11.73
CA ASN A 212 0.44 -0.59 11.86
C ASN A 212 0.26 0.36 13.06
N VAL A 213 0.84 0.01 14.22
CA VAL A 213 0.79 0.87 15.42
C VAL A 213 1.47 2.21 15.15
N LEU A 214 2.66 2.19 14.54
CA LEU A 214 3.41 3.39 14.20
C LEU A 214 2.66 4.25 13.17
N LEU A 215 2.14 3.65 12.10
CA LEU A 215 1.36 4.34 11.07
C LEU A 215 0.18 5.08 11.68
N LYS A 216 -0.65 4.40 12.48
CA LYS A 216 -1.83 5.00 13.12
C LYS A 216 -1.48 6.15 14.07
N ALA A 217 -0.39 6.02 14.83
CA ALA A 217 0.09 7.08 15.70
C ALA A 217 0.52 8.33 14.91
N LEU A 218 1.28 8.13 13.82
CA LEU A 218 1.73 9.22 12.95
C LEU A 218 0.58 9.90 12.23
N GLU A 219 -0.34 9.14 11.64
CA GLU A 219 -1.54 9.69 10.97
C GLU A 219 -2.38 10.55 11.91
N THR A 220 -2.60 10.06 13.15
CA THR A 220 -3.34 10.82 14.17
C THR A 220 -2.60 12.10 14.54
N THR A 221 -1.29 12.05 14.67
CA THR A 221 -0.44 13.21 14.99
C THR A 221 -0.48 14.23 13.87
N TYR A 222 -0.31 13.81 12.62
CA TYR A 222 -0.37 14.70 11.46
C TYR A 222 -1.73 15.37 11.29
N ALA A 223 -2.82 14.62 11.50
CA ALA A 223 -4.18 15.18 11.43
C ALA A 223 -4.43 16.27 12.47
N ARG A 224 -3.77 16.21 13.63
CA ARG A 224 -3.94 17.19 14.72
C ARG A 224 -2.99 18.37 14.66
N SER A 225 -1.83 18.23 14.06
CA SER A 225 -0.78 19.27 14.08
C SER A 225 -1.06 20.46 13.17
N GLY A 226 -2.04 20.37 12.29
CA GLY A 226 -2.42 21.48 11.38
C GLY A 226 -1.30 21.91 10.41
N HIS A 227 -0.14 21.27 10.47
CA HIS A 227 0.96 21.56 9.56
C HIS A 227 0.63 20.94 8.20
N GLY A 228 0.37 21.80 7.24
CA GLY A 228 -0.08 21.49 5.88
C GLY A 228 0.91 20.72 5.02
N ALA A 229 1.37 19.57 5.50
CA ALA A 229 1.85 18.54 4.60
C ALA A 229 0.66 18.14 3.72
N ALA A 230 0.85 18.13 2.41
CA ALA A 230 -0.15 17.63 1.48
C ALA A 230 -0.75 16.34 2.03
N PRO A 231 -2.08 16.18 2.03
CA PRO A 231 -2.69 14.98 2.59
C PRO A 231 -2.10 13.77 1.89
N THR A 232 -1.26 13.02 2.60
CA THR A 232 -0.86 11.70 2.13
C THR A 232 -2.12 10.86 2.12
N PRO A 233 -2.43 10.17 1.02
CA PRO A 233 -3.55 9.26 1.01
C PRO A 233 -3.40 8.31 2.20
N ARG A 234 -4.42 8.20 3.03
CA ARG A 234 -4.49 7.22 4.12
C ARG A 234 -4.74 5.83 3.53
N ALA A 235 -3.82 5.41 2.67
CA ALA A 235 -3.90 4.24 1.86
C ALA A 235 -2.53 3.56 1.76
N ALA A 236 -2.55 2.23 1.77
CA ALA A 236 -1.37 1.41 1.59
C ALA A 236 -1.54 0.49 0.37
N VAL A 237 -0.50 0.34 -0.44
CA VAL A 237 -0.49 -0.59 -1.56
C VAL A 237 -0.02 -1.97 -1.11
N LEU A 238 -0.70 -3.01 -1.56
CA LEU A 238 -0.28 -4.40 -1.35
C LEU A 238 0.75 -4.78 -2.40
N LEU A 239 1.98 -5.03 -1.98
CA LEU A 239 3.07 -5.43 -2.86
C LEU A 239 3.19 -6.95 -2.94
N GLY A 240 3.66 -7.47 -4.09
CA GLY A 240 3.93 -8.89 -4.25
C GLY A 240 2.72 -9.75 -4.63
N VAL A 241 1.68 -9.16 -5.19
CA VAL A 241 0.51 -9.83 -5.77
C VAL A 241 0.32 -9.45 -7.24
N GLY A 242 -0.39 -10.30 -8.00
CA GLY A 242 -0.55 -10.16 -9.45
C GLY A 242 -1.50 -9.05 -9.93
N GLY A 243 -1.83 -8.07 -9.09
CA GLY A 243 -2.68 -6.93 -9.46
C GLY A 243 -2.49 -5.74 -8.52
N THR A 244 -2.88 -4.54 -8.96
CA THR A 244 -2.84 -3.33 -8.12
C THR A 244 -3.98 -3.37 -7.11
N VAL A 245 -3.63 -3.52 -5.83
CA VAL A 245 -4.58 -3.53 -4.71
C VAL A 245 -4.16 -2.50 -3.68
N VAL A 246 -5.08 -1.60 -3.34
CA VAL A 246 -4.87 -0.56 -2.33
C VAL A 246 -5.87 -0.75 -1.20
N VAL A 247 -5.40 -0.62 0.02
CA VAL A 247 -6.20 -0.71 1.25
C VAL A 247 -6.22 0.65 1.94
N CYS A 248 -7.41 1.14 2.25
CA CYS A 248 -7.64 2.31 3.07
C CYS A 248 -8.03 1.91 4.50
N HIS A 249 -7.96 2.83 5.43
CA HIS A 249 -8.48 2.62 6.79
C HIS A 249 -10.01 2.45 6.81
N GLY A 250 -10.53 1.61 7.70
CA GLY A 250 -11.98 1.49 7.91
C GLY A 250 -12.65 2.80 8.32
N SER A 251 -11.95 3.67 9.04
CA SER A 251 -12.41 5.01 9.44
C SER A 251 -12.14 6.11 8.39
N ALA A 252 -11.75 5.73 7.15
CA ALA A 252 -11.49 6.68 6.08
C ALA A 252 -12.71 7.55 5.78
N THR A 253 -12.50 8.85 5.60
CA THR A 253 -13.52 9.78 5.11
C THR A 253 -13.70 9.69 3.60
N GLY A 254 -14.73 10.29 3.04
CA GLY A 254 -14.90 10.37 1.58
C GLY A 254 -13.70 11.05 0.88
N ALA A 255 -13.09 12.04 1.52
CA ALA A 255 -11.87 12.66 1.00
C ALA A 255 -10.66 11.71 1.03
N ASP A 256 -10.49 10.93 2.10
CA ASP A 256 -9.44 9.90 2.20
C ASP A 256 -9.63 8.81 1.12
N LEU A 257 -10.87 8.38 0.91
CA LEU A 257 -11.20 7.40 -0.14
C LEU A 257 -10.96 7.95 -1.55
N ALA A 258 -11.34 9.21 -1.80
CA ALA A 258 -11.03 9.86 -3.07
C ALA A 258 -9.52 9.92 -3.32
N GLY A 259 -8.74 10.26 -2.30
CA GLY A 259 -7.28 10.21 -2.35
C GLY A 259 -6.72 8.80 -2.61
N GLY A 260 -7.29 7.78 -1.95
CA GLY A 260 -6.94 6.37 -2.19
C GLY A 260 -7.26 5.91 -3.61
N ILE A 261 -8.40 6.33 -4.15
CA ILE A 261 -8.80 6.08 -5.54
C ILE A 261 -7.81 6.74 -6.51
N ALA A 262 -7.47 8.01 -6.29
CA ALA A 262 -6.50 8.74 -7.12
C ALA A 262 -5.11 8.08 -7.06
N PHE A 263 -4.68 7.64 -5.88
CA PHE A 263 -3.43 6.92 -5.70
C PHE A 263 -3.43 5.57 -6.44
N THR A 264 -4.51 4.80 -6.35
CA THR A 264 -4.67 3.53 -7.07
C THR A 264 -4.60 3.72 -8.58
N ALA A 265 -5.30 4.75 -9.09
CA ALA A 265 -5.26 5.10 -10.50
C ALA A 265 -3.85 5.55 -10.96
N HIS A 266 -3.14 6.30 -10.11
CA HIS A 266 -1.76 6.70 -10.37
C HIS A 266 -0.83 5.49 -10.50
N LEU A 267 -0.90 4.52 -9.58
CA LEU A 267 -0.11 3.30 -9.62
C LEU A 267 -0.35 2.50 -10.91
N HIS A 268 -1.62 2.35 -11.30
CA HIS A 268 -1.97 1.64 -12.53
C HIS A 268 -1.43 2.35 -13.77
N ARG A 269 -1.66 3.67 -13.90
CA ARG A 269 -1.22 4.47 -15.07
C ARG A 269 0.30 4.52 -15.23
N ARG A 270 1.04 4.45 -14.15
CA ARG A 270 2.51 4.35 -14.17
C ARG A 270 3.01 2.93 -14.45
N SER A 271 2.14 1.95 -14.63
CA SER A 271 2.51 0.53 -14.72
C SER A 271 3.41 0.09 -13.56
N ALA A 272 3.10 0.57 -12.35
CA ALA A 272 3.94 0.44 -11.17
C ALA A 272 4.32 -1.02 -10.88
N LEU A 273 3.36 -1.96 -11.02
CA LEU A 273 3.63 -3.37 -10.78
C LEU A 273 4.68 -3.93 -11.74
N ALA A 274 4.55 -3.65 -13.04
CA ALA A 274 5.52 -4.12 -14.03
C ALA A 274 6.92 -3.56 -13.75
N ALA A 275 7.02 -2.26 -13.48
CA ALA A 275 8.30 -1.62 -13.17
C ALA A 275 8.95 -2.20 -11.90
N ILE A 276 8.17 -2.54 -10.87
CA ILE A 276 8.68 -3.19 -9.65
C ILE A 276 9.20 -4.60 -9.97
N VAL A 277 8.44 -5.40 -10.74
CA VAL A 277 8.83 -6.76 -11.14
C VAL A 277 10.12 -6.72 -11.97
N ASP A 278 10.25 -5.80 -12.91
CA ASP A 278 11.45 -5.66 -13.73
C ASP A 278 12.69 -5.40 -12.87
N LEU A 279 12.58 -4.52 -11.86
CA LEU A 279 13.69 -4.23 -10.93
C LEU A 279 14.07 -5.44 -10.05
N LEU A 280 13.10 -6.29 -9.71
CA LEU A 280 13.34 -7.49 -8.90
C LEU A 280 14.03 -8.59 -9.70
N THR A 281 13.65 -8.77 -10.98
CA THR A 281 14.17 -9.82 -11.86
C THR A 281 15.54 -9.45 -12.44
N TYR A 282 15.79 -8.19 -12.75
CA TYR A 282 17.08 -7.73 -13.29
C TYR A 282 18.25 -8.07 -12.37
N ASN A 283 18.05 -7.99 -11.06
CA ASN A 283 19.09 -8.32 -10.07
C ASN A 283 19.37 -9.82 -9.93
N GLU A 284 18.46 -10.70 -10.31
CA GLU A 284 18.67 -12.15 -10.24
C GLU A 284 19.56 -12.63 -11.39
N VAL A 285 19.43 -12.03 -12.58
CA VAL A 285 20.21 -12.39 -13.79
C VAL A 285 21.65 -11.82 -13.75
N SER A 286 21.90 -10.76 -13.01
CA SER A 286 23.22 -10.10 -12.97
C SER A 286 24.21 -10.77 -12.01
N HIS A 287 23.83 -11.84 -11.33
CA HIS A 287 24.63 -12.56 -10.33
C HIS A 287 24.75 -14.07 -10.59
N GLU A 288 24.29 -14.57 -11.75
CA GLU A 288 24.67 -15.88 -12.31
C GLU A 288 25.86 -15.71 -13.29
#